data_693916c4cef876e67e39b655eebd7e12
#
_entry.id   693916c4cef876e67e39b655eebd7e12
#
_cell.length_a   1.000
_cell.length_b   1.000
_cell.length_c   1.000
_cell.angle_alpha   90.00
_cell.angle_beta   90.00
_cell.angle_gamma   90.00
#
_symmetry.space_group_name_H-M   'P 1'
#
loop_
_entity.id
_entity.type
_entity.pdbx_description
1 polymer ?
#
loop_
_entity_poly.entity_id
_entity_poly.type
_entity_poly.pdbx_seq_one_letter_code
_entity_poly.pdbx_strand_id
1 'polypeptide(L)'
;FNGDTCEFTNLVFEQSPDISQGVTEGEGENLEQGAGDQGLMFGYACTETEALMPLPIDLSHRLVRQQAEVMKSDGLSWLRPDAKSQVSAIYSNDGKTIEGLSAIVLSTQHDEDVSQDEIKEGVMENIIKPIVPQEWILDSTKIYINPTGKFVIGGPVGDCGLTGRKIIVDTYGGMARHGGGAFSGKDPTKVDRSAAYAA
;
A
#
# COMPACT_ATOMS: atom_id res chain seq x y z
N PHE A 1 5.25 13.63 -16.04
CA PHE A 1 5.38 12.28 -16.58
C PHE A 1 4.06 11.84 -17.20
N ASN A 2 4.10 11.38 -18.44
CA ASN A 2 2.92 10.90 -19.16
C ASN A 2 3.25 9.51 -19.73
N GLY A 3 2.42 8.52 -19.43
CA GLY A 3 2.60 7.12 -19.87
C GLY A 3 2.52 6.94 -21.39
N ASP A 4 1.79 7.82 -22.09
CA ASP A 4 1.63 7.74 -23.55
C ASP A 4 2.84 8.25 -24.32
N THR A 5 3.70 9.05 -23.68
CA THR A 5 4.84 9.74 -24.34
C THR A 5 6.19 9.40 -23.71
N CYS A 6 6.23 8.58 -22.63
CA CYS A 6 7.49 8.18 -22.01
C CYS A 6 8.23 7.15 -22.87
N GLU A 7 9.55 7.23 -22.87
CA GLU A 7 10.38 6.17 -23.43
C GLU A 7 10.36 4.94 -22.51
N PHE A 8 10.29 3.76 -23.12
CA PHE A 8 10.32 2.48 -22.41
C PHE A 8 11.49 1.63 -22.92
N THR A 9 12.40 1.28 -22.01
CA THR A 9 13.49 0.36 -22.28
C THR A 9 13.32 -0.88 -21.41
N ASN A 10 13.20 -2.06 -22.03
CA ASN A 10 13.11 -3.34 -21.34
C ASN A 10 14.48 -4.04 -21.34
N LEU A 11 15.03 -4.25 -20.14
CA LEU A 11 16.28 -4.98 -19.91
C LEU A 11 16.05 -6.25 -19.08
N VAL A 12 14.83 -6.80 -19.11
CA VAL A 12 14.50 -8.06 -18.44
C VAL A 12 15.05 -9.22 -19.26
N PHE A 13 15.81 -10.09 -18.60
CA PHE A 13 16.40 -11.29 -19.18
C PHE A 13 15.73 -12.54 -18.59
N GLU A 14 16.02 -13.69 -19.19
CA GLU A 14 15.63 -14.98 -18.67
C GLU A 14 16.24 -15.24 -17.28
N GLN A 15 15.58 -16.03 -16.48
CA GLN A 15 16.09 -16.45 -15.18
C GLN A 15 17.39 -17.26 -15.33
N SER A 16 18.29 -17.12 -14.35
CA SER A 16 19.51 -17.93 -14.29
C SER A 16 19.19 -19.43 -14.42
N PRO A 17 19.88 -20.17 -15.27
CA PRO A 17 19.71 -21.63 -15.39
C PRO A 17 19.92 -22.37 -14.06
N ASP A 18 20.83 -21.87 -13.22
CA ASP A 18 21.10 -22.44 -11.88
C ASP A 18 19.91 -22.33 -10.94
N ILE A 19 19.07 -21.30 -11.12
CA ILE A 19 17.82 -21.14 -10.36
C ILE A 19 16.68 -21.88 -11.05
N SER A 20 16.58 -21.78 -12.39
CA SER A 20 15.49 -22.36 -13.16
C SER A 20 15.40 -23.89 -13.00
N GLN A 21 16.55 -24.58 -12.96
CA GLN A 21 16.61 -26.02 -12.71
C GLN A 21 15.94 -26.46 -11.39
N GLY A 22 15.84 -25.57 -10.40
CA GLY A 22 15.21 -25.86 -9.11
C GLY A 22 13.70 -25.63 -9.09
N VAL A 23 13.13 -25.01 -10.12
CA VAL A 23 11.69 -24.70 -10.22
C VAL A 23 11.00 -25.34 -11.42
N THR A 24 11.77 -25.80 -12.40
CA THR A 24 11.24 -26.46 -13.59
C THR A 24 11.09 -27.96 -13.32
N GLU A 25 9.87 -28.49 -13.48
CA GLU A 25 9.62 -29.92 -13.32
C GLU A 25 10.42 -30.74 -14.36
N GLY A 26 11.07 -31.78 -13.88
CA GLY A 26 11.91 -32.66 -14.70
C GLY A 26 13.36 -32.18 -14.90
N GLU A 27 13.75 -31.07 -14.28
CA GLU A 27 15.12 -30.55 -14.33
C GLU A 27 15.82 -30.63 -12.97
N GLY A 28 17.15 -30.52 -12.96
CA GLY A 28 17.98 -30.54 -11.75
C GLY A 28 18.08 -31.91 -11.07
N GLU A 29 18.52 -31.91 -9.80
CA GLU A 29 18.65 -33.14 -9.00
C GLU A 29 17.29 -33.63 -8.45
N ASN A 30 16.38 -32.73 -8.18
CA ASN A 30 15.00 -33.01 -7.76
C ASN A 30 14.08 -32.79 -8.97
N LEU A 31 13.45 -33.85 -9.42
CA LEU A 31 12.58 -33.81 -10.60
C LEU A 31 11.20 -33.20 -10.32
N GLU A 32 10.84 -33.03 -9.05
CA GLU A 32 9.62 -32.32 -8.65
C GLU A 32 9.84 -30.81 -8.65
N GLN A 33 8.77 -30.05 -8.92
CA GLN A 33 8.82 -28.59 -8.88
C GLN A 33 9.23 -28.07 -7.49
N GLY A 34 10.30 -27.32 -7.41
CA GLY A 34 10.77 -26.65 -6.19
C GLY A 34 10.22 -25.25 -6.01
N ALA A 35 10.66 -24.59 -4.96
CA ALA A 35 10.21 -23.26 -4.56
C ALA A 35 11.15 -22.10 -4.98
N GLY A 36 12.24 -22.41 -5.66
CA GLY A 36 13.23 -21.43 -6.13
C GLY A 36 14.16 -20.87 -5.05
N ASP A 37 13.72 -20.82 -3.79
CA ASP A 37 14.50 -20.37 -2.64
C ASP A 37 13.84 -20.85 -1.33
N GLN A 38 14.52 -20.61 -0.22
CA GLN A 38 13.94 -20.73 1.13
C GLN A 38 13.06 -19.50 1.43
N GLY A 39 12.12 -19.64 2.38
CA GLY A 39 11.26 -18.54 2.77
C GLY A 39 10.59 -18.79 4.13
N LEU A 40 10.12 -17.71 4.74
CA LEU A 40 9.31 -17.71 5.95
C LEU A 40 8.17 -16.71 5.78
N MET A 41 6.92 -17.17 5.89
CA MET A 41 5.73 -16.36 5.75
C MET A 41 4.91 -16.37 7.04
N PHE A 42 4.15 -15.30 7.24
CA PHE A 42 3.23 -15.14 8.35
C PHE A 42 1.84 -14.82 7.79
N GLY A 43 0.86 -15.63 8.17
CA GLY A 43 -0.55 -15.30 8.03
C GLY A 43 -1.05 -14.62 9.31
N TYR A 44 -1.95 -13.64 9.17
CA TYR A 44 -2.58 -12.95 10.29
C TYR A 44 -4.00 -12.55 9.93
N ALA A 45 -4.92 -12.75 10.86
CA ALA A 45 -6.29 -12.29 10.73
C ALA A 45 -6.79 -11.76 12.08
N CYS A 46 -7.65 -10.75 12.06
CA CYS A 46 -8.32 -10.21 13.23
C CYS A 46 -9.75 -9.81 12.88
N THR A 47 -10.56 -9.49 13.87
CA THR A 47 -11.96 -9.12 13.71
C THR A 47 -12.19 -7.61 13.72
N GLU A 48 -11.15 -6.82 13.50
CA GLU A 48 -11.23 -5.35 13.51
C GLU A 48 -11.96 -4.79 12.29
N THR A 49 -11.94 -5.52 11.18
CA THR A 49 -12.62 -5.14 9.93
C THR A 49 -13.33 -6.33 9.30
N GLU A 50 -14.29 -6.08 8.42
CA GLU A 50 -14.97 -7.14 7.65
C GLU A 50 -13.99 -7.94 6.76
N ALA A 51 -12.89 -7.31 6.34
CA ALA A 51 -11.84 -7.95 5.57
C ALA A 51 -10.91 -8.84 6.42
N LEU A 52 -11.18 -8.95 7.74
CA LEU A 52 -10.33 -9.64 8.73
C LEU A 52 -8.91 -9.09 8.79
N MET A 53 -8.72 -7.85 8.37
CA MET A 53 -7.45 -7.13 8.37
C MET A 53 -7.36 -6.15 9.54
N PRO A 54 -6.15 -5.82 10.02
CA PRO A 54 -5.96 -4.76 11.00
C PRO A 54 -6.51 -3.42 10.50
N LEU A 55 -7.26 -2.72 11.36
CA LEU A 55 -7.93 -1.47 11.00
C LEU A 55 -6.99 -0.39 10.44
N PRO A 56 -5.79 -0.13 11.01
CA PRO A 56 -4.95 0.94 10.49
C PRO A 56 -4.54 0.76 9.04
N ILE A 57 -4.15 -0.46 8.65
CA ILE A 57 -3.74 -0.71 7.26
C ILE A 57 -4.94 -0.76 6.31
N ASP A 58 -6.07 -1.33 6.74
CA ASP A 58 -7.29 -1.35 5.93
C ASP A 58 -7.79 0.06 5.64
N LEU A 59 -7.89 0.92 6.66
CA LEU A 59 -8.27 2.32 6.47
C LEU A 59 -7.27 3.08 5.59
N SER A 60 -5.97 2.86 5.79
CA SER A 60 -4.94 3.50 4.96
C SER A 60 -5.10 3.12 3.49
N HIS A 61 -5.33 1.85 3.18
CA HIS A 61 -5.61 1.39 1.81
C HIS A 61 -6.91 1.99 1.25
N ARG A 62 -7.96 2.03 2.04
CA ARG A 62 -9.25 2.61 1.62
C ARG A 62 -9.14 4.10 1.31
N LEU A 63 -8.38 4.85 2.10
CA LEU A 63 -8.15 6.29 1.87
C LEU A 63 -7.46 6.56 0.52
N VAL A 64 -6.38 5.85 0.18
CA VAL A 64 -5.70 6.05 -1.10
C VAL A 64 -6.49 5.49 -2.29
N ARG A 65 -7.30 4.45 -2.08
CA ARG A 65 -8.26 3.97 -3.08
C ARG A 65 -9.31 5.03 -3.36
N GLN A 66 -9.92 5.62 -2.33
CA GLN A 66 -10.89 6.69 -2.46
C GLN A 66 -10.30 7.91 -3.18
N GLN A 67 -9.06 8.28 -2.86
CA GLN A 67 -8.34 9.34 -3.57
C GLN A 67 -8.27 9.06 -5.08
N ALA A 68 -7.90 7.84 -5.46
CA ALA A 68 -7.82 7.45 -6.86
C ALA A 68 -9.20 7.42 -7.56
N GLU A 69 -10.26 7.04 -6.86
CA GLU A 69 -11.64 7.04 -7.38
C GLU A 69 -12.15 8.48 -7.60
N VAL A 70 -11.93 9.37 -6.62
CA VAL A 70 -12.28 10.80 -6.73
C VAL A 70 -11.54 11.45 -7.89
N MET A 71 -10.25 11.17 -8.05
CA MET A 71 -9.46 11.67 -9.17
C MET A 71 -10.00 11.18 -10.53
N LYS A 72 -10.31 9.89 -10.65
CA LYS A 72 -10.80 9.30 -11.92
C LYS A 72 -12.22 9.74 -12.28
N SER A 73 -13.03 10.15 -11.31
CA SER A 73 -14.38 10.66 -11.52
C SER A 73 -14.44 12.17 -11.78
N ASP A 74 -13.29 12.83 -11.91
CA ASP A 74 -13.17 14.30 -11.99
C ASP A 74 -13.83 15.05 -10.83
N GLY A 75 -13.94 14.38 -9.66
CA GLY A 75 -14.57 14.97 -8.47
C GLY A 75 -13.80 16.17 -7.92
N LEU A 76 -12.47 16.16 -8.07
CA LEU A 76 -11.56 17.26 -7.73
C LEU A 76 -10.55 17.42 -8.87
N SER A 77 -10.77 18.38 -9.74
CA SER A 77 -10.01 18.58 -11.00
C SER A 77 -8.50 18.81 -10.80
N TRP A 78 -8.11 19.32 -9.64
CA TRP A 78 -6.72 19.58 -9.27
C TRP A 78 -5.99 18.34 -8.67
N LEU A 79 -6.70 17.24 -8.42
CA LEU A 79 -6.11 16.04 -7.79
C LEU A 79 -5.22 15.29 -8.78
N ARG A 80 -4.07 14.77 -8.28
CA ARG A 80 -3.09 14.03 -9.09
C ARG A 80 -2.77 12.66 -8.47
N PRO A 81 -2.19 11.71 -9.23
CA PRO A 81 -2.18 10.29 -8.86
C PRO A 81 -1.40 9.93 -7.59
N ASP A 82 -0.29 10.61 -7.30
CA ASP A 82 0.57 10.22 -6.19
C ASP A 82 -0.05 10.59 -4.85
N ALA A 83 -0.18 9.59 -3.98
CA ALA A 83 -0.76 9.79 -2.66
C ALA A 83 -0.16 8.82 -1.63
N LYS A 84 -0.14 9.27 -0.39
CA LYS A 84 0.29 8.48 0.78
C LYS A 84 -0.71 8.70 1.91
N SER A 85 -1.02 7.62 2.65
CA SER A 85 -1.86 7.71 3.83
C SER A 85 -1.24 6.96 5.00
N GLN A 86 -1.56 7.41 6.20
CA GLN A 86 -1.23 6.74 7.44
C GLN A 86 -2.38 6.91 8.42
N VAL A 87 -2.72 5.84 9.12
CA VAL A 87 -3.71 5.85 10.20
C VAL A 87 -3.07 5.31 11.46
N SER A 88 -3.27 6.01 12.57
CA SER A 88 -2.81 5.60 13.90
C SER A 88 -4.01 5.38 14.80
N ALA A 89 -4.25 4.13 15.22
CA ALA A 89 -5.34 3.75 16.09
C ALA A 89 -4.92 3.80 17.57
N ILE A 90 -5.91 4.02 18.43
CA ILE A 90 -5.80 3.90 19.88
C ILE A 90 -6.43 2.57 20.26
N TYR A 91 -5.67 1.73 20.92
CA TYR A 91 -6.14 0.45 21.45
C TYR A 91 -6.36 0.53 22.96
N SER A 92 -7.30 -0.25 23.45
CA SER A 92 -7.47 -0.50 24.89
C SER A 92 -6.19 -1.04 25.51
N ASN A 93 -6.06 -0.95 26.84
CA ASN A 93 -4.87 -1.37 27.56
C ASN A 93 -4.52 -2.86 27.38
N ASP A 94 -5.50 -3.70 27.07
CA ASP A 94 -5.29 -5.12 26.76
C ASP A 94 -5.00 -5.37 25.26
N GLY A 95 -4.99 -4.33 24.44
CA GLY A 95 -4.69 -4.38 23.02
C GLY A 95 -5.75 -5.04 22.14
N LYS A 96 -6.97 -5.27 22.65
CA LYS A 96 -8.00 -6.05 21.95
C LYS A 96 -9.09 -5.23 21.29
N THR A 97 -9.30 -4.00 21.76
CA THR A 97 -10.38 -3.16 21.29
C THR A 97 -9.84 -1.83 20.77
N ILE A 98 -10.33 -1.38 19.64
CA ILE A 98 -10.03 -0.05 19.11
C ILE A 98 -10.94 0.95 19.81
N GLU A 99 -10.36 1.98 20.40
CA GLU A 99 -11.05 3.05 21.12
C GLU A 99 -11.21 4.31 20.27
N GLY A 100 -10.50 4.42 19.17
CA GLY A 100 -10.55 5.53 18.24
C GLY A 100 -9.24 5.71 17.46
N LEU A 101 -9.13 6.84 16.77
CA LEU A 101 -7.95 7.20 16.00
C LEU A 101 -7.20 8.34 16.67
N SER A 102 -5.89 8.22 16.83
CA SER A 102 -5.03 9.30 17.32
C SER A 102 -4.59 10.23 16.20
N ALA A 103 -4.37 9.70 15.00
CA ALA A 103 -4.00 10.52 13.85
C ALA A 103 -4.40 9.89 12.52
N ILE A 104 -4.71 10.76 11.55
CA ILE A 104 -4.87 10.46 10.13
C ILE A 104 -3.92 11.38 9.38
N VAL A 105 -3.07 10.84 8.53
CA VAL A 105 -2.20 11.61 7.64
C VAL A 105 -2.56 11.24 6.21
N LEU A 106 -2.82 12.22 5.36
CA LEU A 106 -3.01 12.03 3.93
C LEU A 106 -2.21 13.09 3.18
N SER A 107 -1.28 12.65 2.34
CA SER A 107 -0.57 13.49 1.41
C SER A 107 -0.97 13.12 0.00
N THR A 108 -1.37 14.09 -0.79
CA THR A 108 -1.78 13.88 -2.18
C THR A 108 -1.15 14.91 -3.11
N GLN A 109 -0.70 14.44 -4.26
CA GLN A 109 -0.22 15.28 -5.34
C GLN A 109 -1.39 16.11 -5.90
N HIS A 110 -1.10 17.35 -6.28
CA HIS A 110 -2.07 18.32 -6.74
C HIS A 110 -1.49 19.26 -7.77
N ASP A 111 -2.34 19.98 -8.49
CA ASP A 111 -1.91 21.05 -9.40
C ASP A 111 -1.33 22.24 -8.64
N GLU A 112 -0.50 23.01 -9.31
CA GLU A 112 0.21 24.13 -8.70
C GLU A 112 -0.72 25.26 -8.24
N ASP A 113 -1.80 25.48 -8.95
CA ASP A 113 -2.69 26.64 -8.79
C ASP A 113 -3.74 26.48 -7.69
N VAL A 114 -3.85 25.30 -7.04
CA VAL A 114 -4.80 25.05 -5.95
C VAL A 114 -4.23 25.53 -4.62
N SER A 115 -5.07 26.17 -3.82
CA SER A 115 -4.69 26.62 -2.47
C SER A 115 -4.66 25.45 -1.46
N GLN A 116 -3.85 25.60 -0.40
CA GLN A 116 -3.78 24.61 0.67
C GLN A 116 -5.12 24.46 1.42
N ASP A 117 -5.93 25.47 1.48
CA ASP A 117 -7.23 25.41 2.15
C ASP A 117 -8.25 24.65 1.31
N GLU A 118 -8.25 24.85 -0.02
CA GLU A 118 -9.06 24.03 -0.95
C GLU A 118 -8.63 22.55 -0.92
N ILE A 119 -7.33 22.28 -0.84
CA ILE A 119 -6.82 20.90 -0.70
C ILE A 119 -7.34 20.27 0.59
N LYS A 120 -7.24 20.99 1.72
CA LYS A 120 -7.69 20.46 3.02
C LYS A 120 -9.19 20.19 3.02
N GLU A 121 -9.99 21.14 2.52
CA GLU A 121 -11.44 21.00 2.44
C GLU A 121 -11.83 19.84 1.49
N GLY A 122 -11.27 19.83 0.27
CA GLY A 122 -11.56 18.82 -0.72
C GLY A 122 -11.20 17.41 -0.26
N VAL A 123 -10.04 17.23 0.35
CA VAL A 123 -9.59 15.94 0.89
C VAL A 123 -10.47 15.51 2.07
N MET A 124 -10.80 16.45 2.97
CA MET A 124 -11.65 16.14 4.11
C MET A 124 -13.02 15.65 3.66
N GLU A 125 -13.70 16.40 2.77
CA GLU A 125 -15.07 16.11 2.37
C GLU A 125 -15.20 14.91 1.43
N ASN A 126 -14.26 14.74 0.49
CA ASN A 126 -14.39 13.73 -0.56
C ASN A 126 -13.60 12.45 -0.31
N ILE A 127 -12.62 12.47 0.59
CA ILE A 127 -11.73 11.32 0.82
C ILE A 127 -11.84 10.81 2.27
N ILE A 128 -11.63 11.67 3.27
CA ILE A 128 -11.55 11.22 4.67
C ILE A 128 -12.95 10.89 5.22
N LYS A 129 -13.89 11.82 5.16
CA LYS A 129 -15.24 11.63 5.72
C LYS A 129 -16.01 10.44 5.13
N PRO A 130 -15.94 10.15 3.82
CA PRO A 130 -16.62 8.98 3.25
C PRO A 130 -16.03 7.63 3.69
N ILE A 131 -14.79 7.60 4.15
CA ILE A 131 -14.06 6.37 4.45
C ILE A 131 -13.94 6.10 5.95
N VAL A 132 -13.71 7.15 6.74
CA VAL A 132 -13.48 7.01 8.18
C VAL A 132 -14.78 7.20 8.94
N PRO A 133 -15.27 6.17 9.63
CA PRO A 133 -16.46 6.28 10.49
C PRO A 133 -16.29 7.37 11.55
N GLN A 134 -17.33 8.18 11.72
CA GLN A 134 -17.30 9.34 12.62
C GLN A 134 -17.06 8.95 14.08
N GLU A 135 -17.50 7.78 14.50
CA GLU A 135 -17.31 7.27 15.86
C GLU A 135 -15.86 7.02 16.23
N TRP A 136 -14.96 6.89 15.26
CA TRP A 136 -13.52 6.73 15.51
C TRP A 136 -12.75 8.05 15.49
N ILE A 137 -13.39 9.13 15.06
CA ILE A 137 -12.79 10.47 15.09
C ILE A 137 -13.14 11.12 16.43
N LEU A 138 -12.15 11.12 17.33
CA LEU A 138 -12.26 11.74 18.64
C LEU A 138 -11.93 13.24 18.57
N ASP A 139 -12.30 14.01 19.59
CA ASP A 139 -11.92 15.44 19.70
C ASP A 139 -10.39 15.62 19.71
N SER A 140 -9.65 14.59 20.16
CA SER A 140 -8.19 14.58 20.19
C SER A 140 -7.54 14.08 18.89
N THR A 141 -8.30 13.54 17.94
CA THR A 141 -7.78 13.02 16.69
C THR A 141 -7.15 14.12 15.85
N LYS A 142 -5.90 13.92 15.47
CA LYS A 142 -5.16 14.86 14.62
C LYS A 142 -5.29 14.46 13.16
N ILE A 143 -5.72 15.40 12.32
CA ILE A 143 -5.83 15.18 10.88
C ILE A 143 -4.82 16.06 10.17
N TYR A 144 -3.90 15.44 9.44
CA TYR A 144 -2.84 16.10 8.71
C TYR A 144 -3.03 15.88 7.20
N ILE A 145 -3.31 16.95 6.48
CA ILE A 145 -3.45 16.93 5.01
C ILE A 145 -2.32 17.76 4.42
N ASN A 146 -1.50 17.14 3.57
CA ASN A 146 -0.29 17.73 3.00
C ASN A 146 0.53 18.51 4.04
N PRO A 147 0.96 17.88 5.13
CA PRO A 147 1.58 18.60 6.27
C PRO A 147 2.90 19.29 5.92
N THR A 148 3.55 18.92 4.84
CA THR A 148 4.76 19.55 4.33
C THR A 148 4.50 20.71 3.36
N GLY A 149 3.23 20.96 3.03
CA GLY A 149 2.82 22.01 2.10
C GLY A 149 2.63 21.50 0.66
N LYS A 150 3.30 22.10 -0.31
CA LYS A 150 3.15 21.76 -1.74
C LYS A 150 3.58 20.34 -2.05
N PHE A 151 2.77 19.64 -2.86
CA PHE A 151 3.08 18.34 -3.42
C PHE A 151 2.66 18.32 -4.91
N VAL A 152 3.37 19.11 -5.73
CA VAL A 152 3.11 19.25 -7.16
C VAL A 152 3.93 18.23 -7.96
N ILE A 153 5.20 18.04 -7.61
CA ILE A 153 6.07 17.07 -8.25
C ILE A 153 5.91 15.72 -7.51
N GLY A 154 5.39 14.71 -8.23
CA GLY A 154 5.15 13.39 -7.68
C GLY A 154 5.40 12.27 -8.70
N GLY A 155 5.10 11.04 -8.30
CA GLY A 155 5.35 9.85 -9.10
C GLY A 155 6.85 9.64 -9.38
N PRO A 156 7.21 8.97 -10.51
CA PRO A 156 8.61 8.64 -10.83
C PRO A 156 9.54 9.84 -10.97
N VAL A 157 9.00 11.03 -11.26
CA VAL A 157 9.78 12.26 -11.37
C VAL A 157 10.19 12.79 -9.99
N GLY A 158 9.32 12.61 -9.00
CA GLY A 158 9.59 13.03 -7.62
C GLY A 158 10.47 12.03 -6.88
N ASP A 159 10.07 10.76 -6.93
CA ASP A 159 10.77 9.66 -6.24
C ASP A 159 10.54 8.34 -7.00
N CYS A 160 11.61 7.79 -7.53
CA CYS A 160 11.59 6.56 -8.29
C CYS A 160 11.47 5.36 -7.35
N GLY A 161 10.33 4.69 -7.35
CA GLY A 161 10.07 3.50 -6.55
C GLY A 161 10.75 2.24 -7.09
N LEU A 162 10.93 1.26 -6.21
CA LEU A 162 11.31 -0.11 -6.56
C LEU A 162 10.22 -1.07 -6.11
N THR A 163 9.89 -2.06 -6.95
CA THR A 163 8.98 -3.14 -6.54
C THR A 163 9.55 -3.93 -5.37
N GLY A 164 8.71 -4.42 -4.48
CA GLY A 164 9.11 -5.18 -3.31
C GLY A 164 9.75 -4.37 -2.17
N ARG A 165 9.70 -3.04 -2.21
CA ARG A 165 10.19 -2.14 -1.15
C ARG A 165 9.08 -1.60 -0.23
N LYS A 166 7.85 -2.13 -0.35
CA LYS A 166 6.69 -1.79 0.50
C LYS A 166 6.03 -3.04 1.10
N ILE A 167 6.85 -4.02 1.49
CA ILE A 167 6.37 -5.35 1.93
C ILE A 167 5.48 -5.32 3.17
N ILE A 168 5.62 -4.34 4.04
CA ILE A 168 4.76 -4.16 5.22
C ILE A 168 3.41 -3.56 4.82
N VAL A 169 3.38 -2.67 3.83
CA VAL A 169 2.14 -2.15 3.22
C VAL A 169 1.41 -3.26 2.45
N ASP A 170 2.16 -4.14 1.78
CA ASP A 170 1.62 -5.28 1.04
C ASP A 170 1.01 -6.36 1.95
N THR A 171 1.24 -6.30 3.25
CA THR A 171 0.81 -7.29 4.23
C THR A 171 -0.08 -6.68 5.32
N TYR A 172 0.33 -6.65 6.57
CA TYR A 172 -0.54 -6.37 7.72
C TYR A 172 -0.22 -5.03 8.41
N GLY A 173 0.51 -4.12 7.76
CA GLY A 173 0.82 -2.79 8.30
C GLY A 173 1.69 -2.79 9.57
N GLY A 174 2.43 -3.88 9.82
CA GLY A 174 3.25 -4.04 11.01
C GLY A 174 2.56 -4.70 12.19
N MET A 175 1.27 -5.07 12.09
CA MET A 175 0.55 -5.78 13.14
C MET A 175 1.07 -7.22 13.30
N ALA A 176 1.44 -7.87 12.22
CA ALA A 176 2.08 -9.18 12.23
C ALA A 176 3.56 -9.09 11.87
N ARG A 177 4.30 -10.15 12.19
CA ARG A 177 5.67 -10.32 11.74
C ARG A 177 5.73 -10.50 10.24
N HIS A 178 6.90 -10.26 9.64
CA HIS A 178 7.15 -10.45 8.22
C HIS A 178 8.44 -11.25 8.00
N GLY A 179 8.41 -12.19 7.05
CA GLY A 179 9.56 -13.03 6.72
C GLY A 179 10.58 -12.38 5.79
N GLY A 180 10.26 -11.22 5.19
CA GLY A 180 11.18 -10.44 4.35
C GLY A 180 10.95 -10.57 2.84
N GLY A 181 10.16 -11.55 2.38
CA GLY A 181 9.90 -11.77 0.95
C GLY A 181 8.96 -10.73 0.33
N ALA A 182 9.20 -10.37 -0.90
CA ALA A 182 8.35 -9.52 -1.71
C ALA A 182 7.51 -10.34 -2.69
N PHE A 183 6.25 -9.92 -2.94
CA PHE A 183 5.31 -10.66 -3.79
C PHE A 183 5.37 -10.21 -5.25
N SER A 184 5.42 -8.89 -5.49
CA SER A 184 5.36 -8.30 -6.82
C SER A 184 6.56 -8.68 -7.68
N GLY A 185 6.32 -8.88 -8.98
CA GLY A 185 7.33 -9.28 -9.95
C GLY A 185 7.70 -10.77 -9.90
N LYS A 186 7.01 -11.59 -9.10
CA LYS A 186 7.27 -13.02 -8.95
C LYS A 186 6.06 -13.85 -9.40
N ASP A 187 6.33 -14.96 -10.08
CA ASP A 187 5.31 -15.96 -10.41
C ASP A 187 5.07 -16.93 -9.24
N PRO A 188 4.05 -17.82 -9.31
CA PRO A 188 3.73 -18.74 -8.22
C PRO A 188 4.78 -19.81 -7.91
N THR A 189 5.79 -20.02 -8.74
CA THR A 189 6.90 -20.94 -8.43
C THR A 189 7.83 -20.37 -7.34
N LYS A 190 7.72 -19.08 -7.04
CA LYS A 190 8.50 -18.41 -5.99
C LYS A 190 7.77 -18.50 -4.65
N VAL A 191 8.42 -19.07 -3.66
CA VAL A 191 7.88 -19.31 -2.31
C VAL A 191 7.36 -18.03 -1.64
N ASP A 192 8.03 -16.90 -1.84
CA ASP A 192 7.61 -15.63 -1.29
C ASP A 192 6.18 -15.24 -1.69
N ARG A 193 5.75 -15.64 -2.89
CA ARG A 193 4.39 -15.40 -3.36
C ARG A 193 3.44 -16.53 -3.02
N SER A 194 3.77 -17.77 -3.36
CA SER A 194 2.87 -18.91 -3.17
C SER A 194 2.62 -19.24 -1.71
N ALA A 195 3.65 -19.23 -0.87
CA ALA A 195 3.53 -19.54 0.56
C ALA A 195 2.83 -18.40 1.32
N ALA A 196 3.04 -17.13 0.97
CA ALA A 196 2.28 -16.03 1.54
C ALA A 196 0.79 -16.09 1.18
N TYR A 197 0.46 -16.60 0.00
CA TYR A 197 -0.92 -16.83 -0.40
C TYR A 197 -1.58 -17.97 0.38
N ALA A 198 -0.79 -18.98 0.78
CA ALA A 198 -1.27 -20.13 1.54
C ALA A 198 -1.30 -19.91 3.06
N ALA A 199 -0.55 -18.93 3.57
CA ALA A 199 -0.47 -18.61 4.99
C ALA A 199 -1.72 -17.88 5.48
#